data_6b5074a7ceee6039f2c826d85065a8dd
#
_entry.id   6b5074a7ceee6039f2c826d85065a8dd
#
_cell.length_a   1.000
_cell.length_b   1.000
_cell.length_c   1.000
_cell.angle_alpha   90.00
_cell.angle_beta   90.00
_cell.angle_gamma   90.00
#
_symmetry.space_group_name_H-M   'P 1'
#
loop_
_entity.id
_entity.type
_entity.pdbx_description
1 polymer ?
#
loop_
_entity_poly.entity_id
_entity_poly.type
_entity_poly.pdbx_seq_one_letter_code
_entity_poly.pdbx_strand_id
1 'polypeptide(L)'
;MNYDGNQVYNENDMQHYGVLGMKWGVRRSLHKSQSNARLEKRALNLDKRSAKMTKKSEKFHSDLDLGRANKAAKKMAGYRIKAAKASKRALKAPTEESRLKLERRAAKLEYKASNKQIDANRLSKTARYGIKAMKYSIKSDKAAKKAAKARLRLANNQRYIAMTKRKVSDMQTDPKYAAIIAELRNRYGSVLG
;
A
#
# COMPACT_ATOMS: atom_id res chain seq x y z
N MET A 1 5.15 5.89 -52.69
CA MET A 1 5.78 5.67 -51.37
C MET A 1 5.52 4.23 -51.00
N ASN A 2 6.53 3.36 -51.17
CA ASN A 2 6.40 1.93 -50.88
C ASN A 2 6.54 1.77 -49.38
N TYR A 3 5.51 1.30 -48.70
CA TYR A 3 5.60 0.81 -47.35
C TYR A 3 6.29 -0.55 -47.39
N ASP A 4 7.57 -0.58 -47.12
CA ASP A 4 8.31 -1.82 -46.88
C ASP A 4 7.73 -2.48 -45.61
N GLY A 5 7.08 -3.63 -45.80
CA GLY A 5 6.44 -4.41 -44.74
C GLY A 5 7.38 -5.07 -43.74
N ASN A 6 8.63 -4.64 -43.67
CA ASN A 6 9.69 -5.15 -42.80
C ASN A 6 10.24 -4.08 -41.84
N GLN A 7 9.39 -3.18 -41.37
CA GLN A 7 9.80 -2.39 -40.22
C GLN A 7 9.92 -3.32 -39.01
N VAL A 8 11.17 -3.68 -38.72
CA VAL A 8 11.56 -4.21 -37.40
C VAL A 8 11.17 -3.13 -36.40
N TYR A 9 10.02 -3.30 -35.77
CA TYR A 9 9.58 -2.40 -34.71
C TYR A 9 10.64 -2.37 -33.63
N ASN A 10 11.37 -1.27 -33.57
CA ASN A 10 12.37 -1.04 -32.54
C ASN A 10 11.64 -1.09 -31.18
N GLU A 11 12.21 -1.73 -30.18
CA GLU A 11 11.60 -1.83 -28.84
C GLU A 11 11.22 -0.44 -28.28
N ASN A 12 11.84 0.62 -28.76
CA ASN A 12 11.56 2.00 -28.39
C ASN A 12 10.33 2.58 -29.12
N ASP A 13 10.09 2.23 -30.40
CA ASP A 13 8.94 2.75 -31.18
C ASP A 13 7.61 2.17 -30.71
N MET A 14 7.66 0.95 -30.20
CA MET A 14 6.51 0.36 -29.55
C MET A 14 6.09 1.07 -28.26
N GLN A 15 6.82 2.03 -27.72
CA GLN A 15 6.44 2.78 -26.50
C GLN A 15 5.29 3.76 -26.71
N HIS A 16 4.97 4.13 -27.94
CA HIS A 16 3.95 5.13 -28.24
C HIS A 16 2.59 4.56 -28.67
N TYR A 17 2.51 3.29 -29.03
CA TYR A 17 1.24 2.64 -29.42
C TYR A 17 0.74 1.73 -28.27
N GLY A 18 -0.54 1.81 -27.90
CA GLY A 18 -1.19 1.22 -26.71
C GLY A 18 -0.80 -0.21 -26.31
N VAL A 19 -0.27 -1.01 -27.24
CA VAL A 19 0.26 -2.35 -26.99
C VAL A 19 1.53 -2.33 -26.10
N LEU A 20 2.32 -1.31 -26.21
CA LEU A 20 3.52 -1.14 -25.37
C LEU A 20 3.21 -0.56 -24.01
N GLY A 21 2.15 0.18 -23.89
CA GLY A 21 1.61 0.51 -22.59
C GLY A 21 1.35 -0.76 -21.77
N MET A 22 1.00 -1.87 -22.45
CA MET A 22 0.87 -3.20 -21.83
C MET A 22 2.21 -3.80 -21.39
N LYS A 23 3.23 -3.81 -22.25
CA LYS A 23 4.57 -4.31 -21.90
C LYS A 23 5.14 -3.55 -20.70
N TRP A 24 4.96 -2.23 -20.68
CA TRP A 24 5.30 -1.38 -19.54
C TRP A 24 4.44 -1.68 -18.31
N GLY A 25 3.16 -1.89 -18.46
CA GLY A 25 2.24 -2.26 -17.37
C GLY A 25 2.64 -3.59 -16.74
N VAL A 26 2.94 -4.61 -17.54
CA VAL A 26 3.38 -5.93 -17.08
C VAL A 26 4.74 -5.84 -16.38
N ARG A 27 5.73 -5.17 -16.97
CA ARG A 27 7.03 -4.95 -16.31
C ARG A 27 6.89 -4.21 -14.98
N ARG A 28 6.06 -3.18 -14.93
CA ARG A 28 5.77 -2.45 -13.68
C ARG A 28 5.05 -3.32 -12.66
N SER A 29 4.11 -4.17 -13.08
CA SER A 29 3.41 -5.08 -12.17
C SER A 29 4.35 -6.15 -11.61
N LEU A 30 5.24 -6.71 -12.42
CA LEU A 30 6.28 -7.63 -11.97
C LEU A 30 7.20 -6.97 -10.93
N HIS A 31 7.71 -5.79 -11.23
CA HIS A 31 8.55 -5.04 -10.28
C HIS A 31 7.81 -4.71 -8.98
N LYS A 32 6.52 -4.38 -9.06
CA LYS A 32 5.69 -4.15 -7.88
C LYS A 32 5.43 -5.44 -7.10
N SER A 33 5.21 -6.56 -7.77
CA SER A 33 5.08 -7.88 -7.13
C SER A 33 6.36 -8.23 -6.36
N GLN A 34 7.52 -8.13 -6.98
CA GLN A 34 8.81 -8.36 -6.32
C GLN A 34 9.06 -7.42 -5.14
N SER A 35 8.54 -6.19 -5.20
CA SER A 35 8.66 -5.23 -4.10
C SER A 35 7.71 -5.51 -2.94
N ASN A 36 6.60 -6.25 -3.16
CA ASN A 36 5.57 -6.48 -2.14
C ASN A 36 6.10 -7.25 -0.94
N ALA A 37 6.83 -8.34 -1.16
CA ALA A 37 7.43 -9.13 -0.07
C ALA A 37 8.40 -8.27 0.79
N ARG A 38 9.17 -7.38 0.14
CA ARG A 38 10.05 -6.43 0.84
C ARG A 38 9.24 -5.42 1.67
N LEU A 39 8.12 -4.93 1.13
CA LEU A 39 7.24 -3.99 1.83
C LEU A 39 6.54 -4.65 3.02
N GLU A 40 6.09 -5.88 2.91
CA GLU A 40 5.50 -6.67 4.00
C GLU A 40 6.51 -6.90 5.12
N LYS A 41 7.71 -7.42 4.79
CA LYS A 41 8.80 -7.61 5.75
C LYS A 41 9.17 -6.30 6.45
N ARG A 42 9.21 -5.20 5.70
CA ARG A 42 9.49 -3.87 6.25
C ARG A 42 8.38 -3.41 7.19
N ALA A 43 7.11 -3.60 6.83
CA ALA A 43 5.97 -3.25 7.69
C ALA A 43 6.04 -4.02 9.01
N LEU A 44 6.19 -5.35 8.95
CA LEU A 44 6.31 -6.20 10.14
C LEU A 44 7.47 -5.79 11.05
N ASN A 45 8.65 -5.51 10.49
CA ASN A 45 9.80 -5.07 11.28
C ASN A 45 9.57 -3.70 11.95
N LEU A 46 8.87 -2.80 11.26
CA LEU A 46 8.52 -1.49 11.81
C LEU A 46 7.47 -1.62 12.93
N ASP A 47 6.52 -2.55 12.81
CA ASP A 47 5.54 -2.83 13.87
C ASP A 47 6.22 -3.43 15.11
N LYS A 48 7.10 -4.42 14.93
CA LYS A 48 7.91 -4.96 16.05
C LYS A 48 8.73 -3.87 16.74
N ARG A 49 9.32 -2.97 15.96
CA ARG A 49 10.08 -1.83 16.50
C ARG A 49 9.16 -0.84 17.23
N SER A 50 7.98 -0.55 16.69
CA SER A 50 6.99 0.30 17.34
C SER A 50 6.57 -0.28 18.67
N ALA A 51 6.17 -1.56 18.72
CA ALA A 51 5.76 -2.25 19.95
C ALA A 51 6.89 -2.25 21.02
N LYS A 52 8.14 -2.51 20.61
CA LYS A 52 9.29 -2.43 21.52
C LYS A 52 9.49 -1.03 22.11
N MET A 53 9.28 0.01 21.31
CA MET A 53 9.42 1.39 21.79
C MET A 53 8.25 1.80 22.67
N THR A 54 7.03 1.33 22.40
CA THR A 54 5.86 1.54 23.26
C THR A 54 6.08 0.95 24.64
N LYS A 55 6.49 -0.33 24.73
CA LYS A 55 6.83 -0.97 26.02
C LYS A 55 7.90 -0.21 26.80
N LYS A 56 8.90 0.35 26.11
CA LYS A 56 9.91 1.19 26.77
C LYS A 56 9.35 2.53 27.24
N SER A 57 8.41 3.11 26.50
CA SER A 57 7.75 4.36 26.86
C SER A 57 6.86 4.17 28.10
N GLU A 58 6.10 3.07 28.15
CA GLU A 58 5.19 2.74 29.25
C GLU A 58 5.88 2.67 30.61
N LYS A 59 7.15 2.21 30.65
CA LYS A 59 7.96 2.19 31.88
C LYS A 59 8.21 3.58 32.50
N PHE A 60 7.98 4.63 31.77
CA PHE A 60 8.20 6.02 32.18
C PHE A 60 6.91 6.83 32.25
N HIS A 61 5.76 6.13 32.18
CA HIS A 61 4.44 6.77 32.10
C HIS A 61 3.99 7.28 33.47
N SER A 62 3.49 8.48 33.51
CA SER A 62 2.67 9.03 34.59
C SER A 62 1.39 9.65 33.98
N ASP A 63 0.39 9.86 34.80
CA ASP A 63 -1.01 10.18 34.45
C ASP A 63 -1.20 11.28 33.39
N LEU A 64 -2.23 11.12 32.59
CA LEU A 64 -2.50 11.89 31.39
C LEU A 64 -3.34 13.13 31.67
N ASP A 65 -2.97 14.25 31.11
CA ASP A 65 -3.86 15.37 30.90
C ASP A 65 -4.68 15.16 29.61
N LEU A 66 -6.00 15.15 29.77
CA LEU A 66 -6.91 14.56 28.78
C LEU A 66 -7.51 15.54 27.77
N GLY A 67 -7.34 16.83 27.92
CA GLY A 67 -8.03 17.85 27.13
C GLY A 67 -7.99 17.64 25.60
N ARG A 68 -7.05 18.31 24.93
CA ARG A 68 -6.92 18.23 23.45
C ARG A 68 -6.54 16.85 22.93
N ALA A 69 -5.83 16.04 23.73
CA ALA A 69 -5.47 14.67 23.39
C ALA A 69 -6.69 13.78 23.16
N ASN A 70 -7.73 13.91 24.00
CA ASN A 70 -8.99 13.16 23.87
C ASN A 70 -9.67 13.45 22.53
N LYS A 71 -9.66 14.69 22.06
CA LYS A 71 -10.24 15.04 20.76
C LYS A 71 -9.50 14.36 19.59
N ALA A 72 -8.19 14.29 19.64
CA ALA A 72 -7.38 13.58 18.65
C ALA A 72 -7.56 12.06 18.75
N ALA A 73 -7.65 11.51 19.98
CA ALA A 73 -7.92 10.10 20.24
C ALA A 73 -9.31 9.68 19.73
N LYS A 74 -10.36 10.49 19.95
CA LYS A 74 -11.70 10.24 19.38
C LYS A 74 -11.66 10.20 17.84
N LYS A 75 -10.95 11.11 17.19
CA LYS A 75 -10.78 11.11 15.74
C LYS A 75 -10.01 9.86 15.25
N MET A 76 -8.96 9.46 15.96
CA MET A 76 -8.22 8.22 15.68
C MET A 76 -9.13 6.99 15.77
N ALA A 77 -9.90 6.87 16.86
CA ALA A 77 -10.85 5.76 17.03
C ALA A 77 -11.88 5.73 15.89
N GLY A 78 -12.41 6.89 15.49
CA GLY A 78 -13.33 7.00 14.35
C GLY A 78 -12.71 6.52 13.02
N TYR A 79 -11.44 6.81 12.77
CA TYR A 79 -10.75 6.29 11.57
C TYR A 79 -10.53 4.78 11.64
N ARG A 80 -10.19 4.22 12.81
CA ARG A 80 -10.04 2.77 13.01
C ARG A 80 -11.35 2.02 12.79
N ILE A 81 -12.46 2.54 13.32
CA ILE A 81 -13.81 1.95 13.11
C ILE A 81 -14.15 1.96 11.61
N LYS A 82 -13.92 3.07 10.94
CA LYS A 82 -14.17 3.17 9.48
C LYS A 82 -13.25 2.23 8.68
N ALA A 83 -12.00 2.06 9.09
CA ALA A 83 -11.07 1.12 8.47
C ALA A 83 -11.55 -0.33 8.65
N ALA A 84 -11.92 -0.71 9.87
CA ALA A 84 -12.45 -2.03 10.17
C ALA A 84 -13.75 -2.35 9.39
N LYS A 85 -14.66 -1.35 9.27
CA LYS A 85 -15.85 -1.50 8.42
C LYS A 85 -15.48 -1.69 6.94
N ALA A 86 -14.49 -0.97 6.43
CA ALA A 86 -14.02 -1.11 5.05
C ALA A 86 -13.39 -2.49 4.82
N SER A 87 -12.57 -3.00 5.76
CA SER A 87 -12.00 -4.34 5.71
C SER A 87 -13.07 -5.43 5.75
N LYS A 88 -14.07 -5.33 6.66
CA LYS A 88 -15.20 -6.27 6.70
C LYS A 88 -16.01 -6.27 5.39
N ARG A 89 -16.21 -5.12 4.76
CA ARG A 89 -16.87 -5.03 3.44
C ARG A 89 -15.99 -5.62 2.34
N ALA A 90 -14.69 -5.48 2.42
CA ALA A 90 -13.77 -6.08 1.47
C ALA A 90 -13.87 -7.61 1.44
N LEU A 91 -14.02 -8.25 2.61
CA LEU A 91 -14.22 -9.71 2.71
C LEU A 91 -15.54 -10.20 2.06
N LYS A 92 -16.53 -9.31 1.93
CA LYS A 92 -17.85 -9.62 1.32
C LYS A 92 -17.98 -9.07 -0.09
N ALA A 93 -16.92 -8.53 -0.67
CA ALA A 93 -16.98 -7.91 -1.99
C ALA A 93 -17.12 -8.98 -3.09
N PRO A 94 -18.06 -8.82 -4.04
CA PRO A 94 -18.33 -9.82 -5.06
C PRO A 94 -17.22 -9.92 -6.11
N THR A 95 -16.41 -8.88 -6.28
CA THR A 95 -15.34 -8.84 -7.26
C THR A 95 -14.00 -8.49 -6.63
N GLU A 96 -12.91 -9.02 -7.19
CA GLU A 96 -11.54 -8.74 -6.71
C GLU A 96 -11.22 -7.24 -6.79
N GLU A 97 -11.67 -6.55 -7.84
CA GLU A 97 -11.47 -5.10 -7.95
C GLU A 97 -12.15 -4.33 -6.82
N SER A 98 -13.39 -4.69 -6.50
CA SER A 98 -14.15 -4.10 -5.39
C SER A 98 -13.47 -4.37 -4.05
N ARG A 99 -12.96 -5.59 -3.84
CA ARG A 99 -12.19 -5.98 -2.65
C ARG A 99 -10.95 -5.11 -2.50
N LEU A 100 -10.12 -5.04 -3.53
CA LEU A 100 -8.87 -4.26 -3.52
C LEU A 100 -9.12 -2.76 -3.33
N LYS A 101 -10.21 -2.23 -3.90
CA LYS A 101 -10.62 -0.84 -3.67
C LYS A 101 -10.94 -0.57 -2.20
N LEU A 102 -11.63 -1.49 -1.55
CA LEU A 102 -11.98 -1.38 -0.13
C LEU A 102 -10.76 -1.58 0.78
N GLU A 103 -9.87 -2.52 0.48
CA GLU A 103 -8.59 -2.72 1.19
C GLU A 103 -7.70 -1.47 1.10
N ARG A 104 -7.60 -0.86 -0.07
CA ARG A 104 -6.90 0.42 -0.23
C ARG A 104 -7.53 1.52 0.62
N ARG A 105 -8.87 1.58 0.69
CA ARG A 105 -9.58 2.54 1.54
C ARG A 105 -9.30 2.29 3.02
N ALA A 106 -9.30 1.03 3.46
CA ALA A 106 -8.96 0.65 4.82
C ALA A 106 -7.54 1.07 5.18
N ALA A 107 -6.55 0.73 4.34
CA ALA A 107 -5.14 1.11 4.54
C ALA A 107 -4.95 2.65 4.61
N LYS A 108 -5.68 3.41 3.78
CA LYS A 108 -5.67 4.87 3.84
C LYS A 108 -6.24 5.43 5.14
N LEU A 109 -7.29 4.80 5.67
CA LEU A 109 -7.90 5.19 6.95
C LEU A 109 -6.99 4.84 8.13
N GLU A 110 -6.33 3.70 8.10
CA GLU A 110 -5.34 3.32 9.11
C GLU A 110 -4.13 4.28 9.12
N TYR A 111 -3.65 4.69 7.96
CA TYR A 111 -2.61 5.72 7.87
C TYR A 111 -3.08 7.05 8.48
N LYS A 112 -4.34 7.46 8.23
CA LYS A 112 -4.93 8.65 8.88
C LYS A 112 -5.05 8.48 10.40
N ALA A 113 -5.44 7.29 10.86
CA ALA A 113 -5.50 6.97 12.28
C ALA A 113 -4.12 7.07 12.94
N SER A 114 -3.07 6.52 12.31
CA SER A 114 -1.69 6.62 12.81
C SER A 114 -1.20 8.07 12.91
N ASN A 115 -1.56 8.93 11.95
CA ASN A 115 -1.25 10.35 12.06
C ASN A 115 -1.94 11.00 13.25
N LYS A 116 -3.25 10.70 13.47
CA LYS A 116 -3.98 11.23 14.63
C LYS A 116 -3.50 10.66 15.95
N GLN A 117 -3.01 9.44 15.99
CA GLN A 117 -2.36 8.88 17.16
C GLN A 117 -1.07 9.67 17.50
N ILE A 118 -0.27 10.05 16.51
CA ILE A 118 0.91 10.89 16.73
C ILE A 118 0.49 12.24 17.32
N ASP A 119 -0.57 12.86 16.77
CA ASP A 119 -1.09 14.13 17.28
C ASP A 119 -1.58 13.98 18.72
N ALA A 120 -2.39 12.95 19.02
CA ALA A 120 -2.89 12.66 20.36
C ALA A 120 -1.75 12.47 21.35
N ASN A 121 -0.76 11.68 20.98
CA ASN A 121 0.40 11.41 21.81
C ASN A 121 1.26 12.66 22.03
N ARG A 122 1.41 13.52 21.04
CA ARG A 122 2.12 14.81 21.21
C ARG A 122 1.38 15.71 22.20
N LEU A 123 0.07 15.80 22.08
CA LEU A 123 -0.76 16.65 22.95
C LEU A 123 -0.86 16.12 24.37
N SER A 124 -0.84 14.81 24.58
CA SER A 124 -0.86 14.21 25.91
C SER A 124 0.48 14.36 26.66
N LYS A 125 1.56 14.68 25.94
CA LYS A 125 2.93 14.71 26.47
C LYS A 125 3.38 16.03 27.05
N THR A 126 2.59 17.09 26.92
CA THR A 126 3.06 18.43 27.29
C THR A 126 3.29 18.64 28.77
N ALA A 127 2.86 17.75 29.65
CA ALA A 127 2.98 18.03 31.08
C ALA A 127 3.75 17.00 31.93
N ARG A 128 3.88 15.73 31.56
CA ARG A 128 4.31 14.72 32.56
C ARG A 128 5.23 13.60 32.11
N TYR A 129 5.69 13.56 30.86
CA TYR A 129 6.66 12.52 30.48
C TYR A 129 8.08 12.99 30.76
N GLY A 130 8.82 12.20 31.52
CA GLY A 130 10.26 12.36 31.55
C GLY A 130 10.83 12.31 30.12
N ILE A 131 11.86 13.09 29.84
CA ILE A 131 12.49 13.25 28.50
C ILE A 131 12.72 11.91 27.80
N LYS A 132 13.04 10.86 28.56
CA LYS A 132 13.25 9.50 28.03
C LYS A 132 11.96 8.86 27.50
N ALA A 133 10.85 8.94 28.23
CA ALA A 133 9.57 8.39 27.80
C ALA A 133 9.07 9.08 26.51
N MET A 134 9.17 10.39 26.49
CA MET A 134 8.82 11.20 25.31
C MET A 134 9.65 10.78 24.08
N LYS A 135 10.96 10.57 24.23
CA LYS A 135 11.85 10.12 23.15
C LYS A 135 11.45 8.75 22.60
N TYR A 136 11.12 7.79 23.46
CA TYR A 136 10.70 6.45 23.03
C TYR A 136 9.34 6.46 22.37
N SER A 137 8.39 7.20 22.91
CA SER A 137 7.06 7.33 22.30
C SER A 137 7.13 7.97 20.92
N ILE A 138 7.91 9.06 20.72
CA ILE A 138 8.10 9.66 19.40
C ILE A 138 8.70 8.64 18.40
N LYS A 139 9.66 7.82 18.85
CA LYS A 139 10.26 6.76 18.03
C LYS A 139 9.24 5.69 17.66
N SER A 140 8.36 5.28 18.60
CA SER A 140 7.26 4.35 18.35
C SER A 140 6.31 4.90 17.29
N ASP A 141 5.83 6.13 17.48
CA ASP A 141 4.89 6.77 16.57
C ASP A 141 5.46 6.91 15.14
N LYS A 142 6.74 7.30 15.04
CA LYS A 142 7.43 7.37 13.75
C LYS A 142 7.53 5.99 13.08
N ALA A 143 7.77 4.93 13.83
CA ALA A 143 7.83 3.57 13.30
C ALA A 143 6.44 3.11 12.82
N ALA A 144 5.40 3.31 13.63
CA ALA A 144 4.01 2.99 13.27
C ALA A 144 3.55 3.75 12.01
N LYS A 145 3.88 5.04 11.90
CA LYS A 145 3.58 5.82 10.68
C LYS A 145 4.28 5.27 9.44
N LYS A 146 5.55 4.86 9.57
CA LYS A 146 6.29 4.25 8.46
C LYS A 146 5.70 2.90 8.07
N ALA A 147 5.25 2.08 9.05
CA ALA A 147 4.58 0.81 8.78
C ALA A 147 3.24 1.02 8.04
N ALA A 148 2.41 1.95 8.50
CA ALA A 148 1.16 2.30 7.83
C ALA A 148 1.39 2.80 6.38
N LYS A 149 2.46 3.60 6.16
CA LYS A 149 2.84 4.02 4.80
C LYS A 149 3.29 2.84 3.92
N ALA A 150 4.01 1.88 4.48
CA ALA A 150 4.42 0.68 3.75
C ALA A 150 3.21 -0.17 3.34
N ARG A 151 2.24 -0.38 4.24
CA ARG A 151 0.99 -1.08 3.94
C ARG A 151 0.15 -0.37 2.87
N LEU A 152 0.07 0.95 2.93
CA LEU A 152 -0.62 1.72 1.89
C LEU A 152 0.04 1.55 0.51
N ARG A 153 1.37 1.52 0.45
CA ARG A 153 2.10 1.25 -0.79
C ARG A 153 1.83 -0.18 -1.28
N LEU A 154 1.82 -1.16 -0.37
CA LEU A 154 1.48 -2.54 -0.69
C LEU A 154 0.09 -2.64 -1.31
N ALA A 155 -0.93 -2.08 -0.68
CA ALA A 155 -2.30 -2.05 -1.20
C ALA A 155 -2.40 -1.36 -2.57
N ASN A 156 -1.65 -0.28 -2.80
CA ASN A 156 -1.59 0.37 -4.11
C ASN A 156 -0.92 -0.53 -5.18
N ASN A 157 0.13 -1.26 -4.81
CA ASN A 157 0.81 -2.18 -5.71
C ASN A 157 -0.10 -3.36 -6.08
N GLN A 158 -0.77 -3.97 -5.11
CA GLN A 158 -1.71 -5.08 -5.33
C GLN A 158 -2.82 -4.66 -6.29
N ARG A 159 -3.43 -3.48 -6.06
CA ARG A 159 -4.43 -2.95 -6.97
C ARG A 159 -3.89 -2.76 -8.40
N TYR A 160 -2.70 -2.22 -8.53
CA TYR A 160 -2.08 -2.04 -9.85
C TYR A 160 -1.85 -3.37 -10.57
N ILE A 161 -1.35 -4.38 -9.85
CA ILE A 161 -1.11 -5.73 -10.39
C ILE A 161 -2.42 -6.35 -10.88
N ALA A 162 -3.48 -6.28 -10.05
CA ALA A 162 -4.79 -6.81 -10.43
C ALA A 162 -5.38 -6.10 -11.65
N MET A 163 -5.28 -4.77 -11.73
CA MET A 163 -5.71 -4.02 -12.92
C MET A 163 -4.93 -4.42 -14.17
N THR A 164 -3.63 -4.70 -14.03
CA THR A 164 -2.82 -5.15 -15.16
C THR A 164 -3.21 -6.55 -15.61
N LYS A 165 -3.41 -7.47 -14.66
CA LYS A 165 -3.88 -8.85 -14.95
C LYS A 165 -5.22 -8.83 -15.68
N ARG A 166 -6.19 -8.03 -15.20
CA ARG A 166 -7.49 -7.89 -15.85
C ARG A 166 -7.35 -7.38 -17.28
N LYS A 167 -6.59 -6.31 -17.50
CA LYS A 167 -6.35 -5.80 -18.87
C LYS A 167 -5.74 -6.85 -19.80
N VAL A 168 -4.79 -7.65 -19.30
CA VAL A 168 -4.19 -8.74 -20.08
C VAL A 168 -5.24 -9.81 -20.38
N SER A 169 -6.07 -10.18 -19.39
CA SER A 169 -7.17 -11.13 -19.59
C SER A 169 -8.17 -10.64 -20.64
N ASP A 170 -8.60 -9.38 -20.54
CA ASP A 170 -9.56 -8.79 -21.49
C ASP A 170 -8.99 -8.79 -22.93
N MET A 171 -7.69 -8.68 -23.10
CA MET A 171 -7.02 -8.72 -24.40
C MET A 171 -6.75 -10.15 -24.92
N GLN A 172 -6.83 -11.17 -24.06
CA GLN A 172 -6.64 -12.58 -24.46
C GLN A 172 -7.74 -13.06 -25.42
N THR A 173 -8.90 -12.43 -25.37
CA THR A 173 -10.03 -12.76 -26.23
C THR A 173 -9.95 -12.09 -27.60
N ASP A 174 -9.05 -11.14 -27.80
CA ASP A 174 -8.88 -10.42 -29.08
C ASP A 174 -7.73 -11.05 -29.88
N PRO A 175 -8.03 -11.64 -31.05
CA PRO A 175 -7.03 -12.32 -31.90
C PRO A 175 -5.87 -11.42 -32.32
N LYS A 176 -6.07 -10.10 -32.40
CA LYS A 176 -5.01 -9.12 -32.71
C LYS A 176 -3.85 -9.15 -31.72
N TYR A 177 -4.11 -9.58 -30.50
CA TYR A 177 -3.14 -9.55 -29.42
C TYR A 177 -2.60 -10.92 -29.05
N ALA A 178 -3.05 -12.00 -29.70
CA ALA A 178 -2.68 -13.38 -29.37
C ALA A 178 -1.14 -13.59 -29.34
N ALA A 179 -0.43 -13.11 -30.35
CA ALA A 179 1.03 -13.23 -30.43
C ALA A 179 1.73 -12.47 -29.30
N ILE A 180 1.26 -11.26 -29.01
CA ILE A 180 1.82 -10.41 -27.95
C ILE A 180 1.59 -11.02 -26.57
N ILE A 181 0.42 -11.61 -26.38
CA ILE A 181 0.07 -12.28 -25.13
C ILE A 181 0.92 -13.52 -24.94
N ALA A 182 1.17 -14.30 -25.99
CA ALA A 182 2.08 -15.45 -25.93
C ALA A 182 3.49 -15.01 -25.52
N GLU A 183 4.01 -13.95 -26.10
CA GLU A 183 5.31 -13.39 -25.72
C GLU A 183 5.34 -12.92 -24.27
N LEU A 184 4.28 -12.24 -23.81
CA LEU A 184 4.16 -11.78 -22.42
C LEU A 184 4.07 -12.95 -21.43
N ARG A 185 3.37 -14.03 -21.78
CA ARG A 185 3.33 -15.26 -20.96
C ARG A 185 4.70 -15.91 -20.84
N ASN A 186 5.41 -16.02 -21.94
CA ASN A 186 6.76 -16.59 -21.93
C ASN A 186 7.73 -15.78 -21.07
N ARG A 187 7.65 -14.47 -21.14
CA ARG A 187 8.58 -13.58 -20.38
C ARG A 187 8.15 -13.33 -18.93
N TYR A 188 6.87 -13.36 -18.63
CA TYR A 188 6.32 -12.89 -17.34
C TYR A 188 5.24 -13.82 -16.78
N GLY A 189 5.29 -15.09 -17.08
CA GLY A 189 4.26 -16.08 -16.74
C GLY A 189 3.86 -16.09 -15.26
N SER A 190 4.83 -15.90 -14.36
CA SER A 190 4.59 -15.83 -12.92
C SER A 190 3.74 -14.64 -12.46
N VAL A 191 3.58 -13.62 -13.32
CA VAL A 191 2.78 -12.41 -13.00
C VAL A 191 1.40 -12.48 -13.64
N LEU A 192 1.26 -13.26 -14.71
CA LEU A 192 0.05 -13.34 -15.54
C LEU A 192 -0.75 -14.62 -15.30
N GLY A 193 -0.14 -15.60 -14.64
CA GLY A 193 -0.75 -16.88 -14.27
C GLY A 193 -1.69 -16.81 -13.09
#